data_74539b9cb2791edde57b85d72af55cd6
#
_entry.id   74539b9cb2791edde57b85d72af55cd6
#
_cell.length_a   1.000
_cell.length_b   1.000
_cell.length_c   1.000
_cell.angle_alpha   90.00
_cell.angle_beta   90.00
_cell.angle_gamma   90.00
#
_symmetry.space_group_name_H-M   'P 1'
#
loop_
_entity.id
_entity.type
_entity.pdbx_description
1 polymer ?
#
loop_
_entity_poly.entity_id
_entity_poly.type
_entity_poly.pdbx_seq_one_letter_code
_entity_poly.pdbx_strand_id
1 'polypeptide(L)'
;MTFSIIIPIYNVEKYLRQCIDSVLAENFLDCEIILVNDGSPDGCGEICDEYANKFSHIKVIHKHNGGLSDARNAGIKEAKGDYLIFLDSDDYWININKNQKNYIGGGGGFYLIYNYLQMIKLI
;
A
#
# COMPACT_ATOMS: atom_id res chain seq x y z
N MET A 1 -9.42 8.05 12.97
CA MET A 1 -8.86 8.32 11.64
C MET A 1 -8.39 7.00 11.03
N THR A 2 -8.94 6.64 9.89
CA THR A 2 -8.62 5.38 9.22
C THR A 2 -7.98 5.64 7.86
N PHE A 3 -7.12 4.73 7.45
CA PHE A 3 -6.37 4.85 6.20
C PHE A 3 -6.66 3.65 5.29
N SER A 4 -6.78 3.91 4.01
CA SER A 4 -6.79 2.88 2.98
C SER A 4 -5.51 3.02 2.16
N ILE A 5 -4.67 2.00 2.23
CA ILE A 5 -3.39 1.96 1.52
C ILE A 5 -3.61 1.17 0.24
N ILE A 6 -3.51 1.83 -0.88
CA ILE A 6 -3.76 1.23 -2.19
C ILE A 6 -2.43 0.95 -2.88
N ILE A 7 -2.20 -0.31 -3.20
CA ILE A 7 -0.97 -0.76 -3.85
C ILE A 7 -1.33 -1.36 -5.21
N PRO A 8 -1.16 -0.58 -6.30
CA PRO A 8 -1.33 -1.11 -7.65
C PRO A 8 -0.18 -2.04 -7.99
N ILE A 9 -0.47 -3.19 -8.57
CA ILE A 9 0.51 -4.26 -8.79
C ILE A 9 0.44 -4.74 -10.23
N TYR A 10 1.59 -4.67 -10.92
CA TYR A 10 1.74 -5.25 -12.24
C TYR A 10 3.19 -5.64 -12.47
N ASN A 11 3.43 -6.95 -12.63
CA ASN A 11 4.73 -7.50 -13.04
C ASN A 11 5.91 -7.06 -12.13
N VAL A 12 5.70 -7.11 -10.82
CA VAL A 12 6.67 -6.66 -9.81
C VAL A 12 7.00 -7.75 -8.77
N GLU A 13 6.94 -9.00 -9.18
CA GLU A 13 7.11 -10.13 -8.26
C GLU A 13 8.36 -10.01 -7.39
N LYS A 14 9.46 -9.49 -7.94
CA LYS A 14 10.72 -9.34 -7.21
C LYS A 14 10.63 -8.34 -6.05
N TYR A 15 9.73 -7.38 -6.13
CA TYR A 15 9.65 -6.26 -5.20
C TYR A 15 8.43 -6.30 -4.29
N LEU A 16 7.42 -7.09 -4.67
CA LEU A 16 6.11 -7.03 -4.04
C LEU A 16 6.15 -7.38 -2.55
N ARG A 17 6.85 -8.44 -2.19
CA ARG A 17 6.95 -8.84 -0.77
C ARG A 17 7.60 -7.75 0.07
N GLN A 18 8.68 -7.16 -0.41
CA GLN A 18 9.35 -6.06 0.28
C GLN A 18 8.41 -4.88 0.48
N CYS A 19 7.64 -4.54 -0.55
CA CYS A 19 6.65 -3.46 -0.47
C CYS A 19 5.61 -3.74 0.61
N ILE A 20 4.95 -4.88 0.57
CA ILE A 20 3.90 -5.22 1.53
C ILE A 20 4.46 -5.34 2.94
N ASP A 21 5.59 -6.01 3.10
CA ASP A 21 6.22 -6.18 4.42
C ASP A 21 6.60 -4.84 5.04
N SER A 22 7.04 -3.88 4.23
CA SER A 22 7.38 -2.55 4.72
C SER A 22 6.17 -1.80 5.29
N VAL A 23 5.01 -1.99 4.69
CA VAL A 23 3.75 -1.42 5.18
C VAL A 23 3.33 -2.09 6.48
N LEU A 24 3.41 -3.41 6.53
CA LEU A 24 3.06 -4.19 7.72
C LEU A 24 3.98 -3.85 8.90
N ALA A 25 5.25 -3.58 8.63
CA ALA A 25 6.24 -3.23 9.67
C ALA A 25 5.93 -1.90 10.37
N GLU A 26 5.25 -0.98 9.69
CA GLU A 26 4.87 0.30 10.28
C GLU A 26 3.74 0.18 11.31
N ASN A 27 3.07 -0.95 11.34
CA ASN A 27 2.04 -1.26 12.33
C ASN A 27 1.01 -0.14 12.49
N PHE A 28 0.45 0.31 11.38
CA PHE A 28 -0.60 1.31 11.38
C PHE A 28 -1.82 0.80 12.11
N LEU A 29 -2.22 1.55 13.11
CA LEU A 29 -3.53 1.38 13.71
C LEU A 29 -4.57 1.87 12.69
N ASP A 30 -5.65 1.14 12.56
CA ASP A 30 -6.79 1.53 11.73
C ASP A 30 -6.45 1.74 10.25
N CYS A 31 -5.80 0.77 9.65
CA CYS A 31 -5.61 0.78 8.20
C CYS A 31 -6.13 -0.50 7.56
N GLU A 32 -6.56 -0.36 6.34
CA GLU A 32 -6.75 -1.47 5.42
C GLU A 32 -5.73 -1.36 4.29
N ILE A 33 -5.29 -2.49 3.79
CA ILE A 33 -4.37 -2.55 2.65
C ILE A 33 -5.13 -3.17 1.49
N ILE A 34 -5.17 -2.47 0.37
CA ILE A 34 -5.85 -2.94 -0.83
C ILE A 34 -4.81 -3.21 -1.90
N LEU A 35 -4.58 -4.48 -2.18
CA LEU A 35 -3.68 -4.94 -3.21
C LEU A 35 -4.47 -5.07 -4.51
N VAL A 36 -4.12 -4.29 -5.51
CA VAL A 36 -4.81 -4.33 -6.79
C VAL A 36 -3.91 -5.01 -7.82
N ASN A 37 -4.17 -6.27 -8.08
CA ASN A 37 -3.46 -7.04 -9.08
C ASN A 37 -4.03 -6.72 -10.46
N ASP A 38 -3.31 -5.90 -11.20
CA ASP A 38 -3.74 -5.39 -12.51
C ASP A 38 -3.36 -6.35 -13.65
N GLY A 39 -3.76 -7.60 -13.51
CA GLY A 39 -3.53 -8.60 -14.54
C GLY A 39 -2.06 -9.02 -14.67
N SER A 40 -1.32 -9.09 -13.54
CA SER A 40 0.09 -9.46 -13.57
C SER A 40 0.30 -10.84 -14.20
N PRO A 41 1.26 -10.97 -15.14
CA PRO A 41 1.55 -12.24 -15.79
C PRO A 41 2.45 -13.16 -14.94
N ASP A 42 3.04 -12.64 -13.87
CA ASP A 42 3.96 -13.32 -12.98
C ASP A 42 3.26 -13.86 -11.72
N GLY A 43 4.02 -14.17 -10.67
CA GLY A 43 3.50 -14.70 -9.41
C GLY A 43 2.86 -13.67 -8.48
N CYS A 44 2.66 -12.44 -8.90
CA CYS A 44 2.06 -11.41 -8.04
C CYS A 44 0.68 -11.79 -7.52
N GLY A 45 -0.17 -12.41 -8.36
CA GLY A 45 -1.51 -12.80 -7.93
C GLY A 45 -1.49 -13.77 -6.76
N GLU A 46 -0.61 -14.75 -6.80
CA GLU A 46 -0.45 -15.74 -5.71
C GLU A 46 0.09 -15.09 -4.44
N ILE A 47 1.04 -14.17 -4.59
CA ILE A 47 1.59 -13.43 -3.45
C ILE A 47 0.49 -12.60 -2.79
N CYS A 48 -0.33 -11.90 -3.56
CA CYS A 48 -1.45 -11.14 -3.03
C CYS A 48 -2.38 -12.02 -2.20
N ASP A 49 -2.77 -13.16 -2.74
CA ASP A 49 -3.68 -14.09 -2.05
C ASP A 49 -3.05 -14.64 -0.76
N GLU A 50 -1.77 -14.92 -0.78
CA GLU A 50 -1.03 -15.37 0.39
C GLU A 50 -1.13 -14.35 1.53
N TYR A 51 -0.89 -13.08 1.24
CA TYR A 51 -0.98 -12.02 2.24
C TYR A 51 -2.42 -11.78 2.73
N ALA A 52 -3.38 -11.81 1.82
CA ALA A 52 -4.79 -11.64 2.20
C ALA A 52 -5.29 -12.77 3.09
N ASN A 53 -4.82 -13.98 2.88
CA ASN A 53 -5.16 -15.12 3.74
C ASN A 53 -4.54 -15.01 5.13
N LYS A 54 -3.40 -14.37 5.23
CA LYS A 54 -2.64 -14.25 6.47
C LYS A 54 -3.05 -13.07 7.34
N PHE A 55 -3.49 -11.99 6.70
CA PHE A 55 -3.80 -10.72 7.38
C PHE A 55 -5.22 -10.28 7.03
N SER A 56 -6.09 -10.21 8.03
CA SER A 56 -7.50 -9.89 7.83
C SER A 56 -7.76 -8.48 7.31
N HIS A 57 -6.82 -7.56 7.50
CA HIS A 57 -6.95 -6.18 7.03
C HIS A 57 -6.38 -5.96 5.62
N ILE A 58 -5.93 -7.04 4.97
CA ILE A 58 -5.46 -7.00 3.58
C ILE A 58 -6.54 -7.55 2.67
N LYS A 59 -6.90 -6.78 1.67
CA LYS A 59 -7.86 -7.16 0.63
C LYS A 59 -7.16 -7.22 -0.71
N VAL A 60 -7.62 -8.09 -1.59
CA VAL A 60 -7.07 -8.24 -2.93
C VAL A 60 -8.16 -8.03 -3.96
N ILE A 61 -7.83 -7.27 -5.00
CA ILE A 61 -8.64 -7.14 -6.20
C ILE A 61 -7.84 -7.73 -7.34
N HIS A 62 -8.36 -8.78 -7.98
CA HIS A 62 -7.79 -9.31 -9.22
C HIS A 62 -8.60 -8.75 -10.38
N LYS A 63 -7.93 -8.14 -11.34
CA LYS A 63 -8.61 -7.54 -12.49
C LYS A 63 -7.81 -7.72 -13.76
N HIS A 64 -8.44 -7.51 -14.91
CA HIS A 64 -7.73 -7.44 -16.17
C HIS A 64 -6.83 -6.23 -16.23
N ASN A 65 -5.70 -6.34 -16.90
CA ASN A 65 -4.78 -5.23 -17.06
C ASN A 65 -5.47 -4.04 -17.72
N GLY A 66 -5.47 -2.91 -17.02
CA GLY A 66 -6.06 -1.68 -17.50
C GLY A 66 -5.15 -0.46 -17.29
N GLY A 67 -3.98 -0.68 -16.73
CA GLY A 67 -3.01 0.38 -16.44
C GLY A 67 -3.11 0.93 -15.04
N LEU A 68 -2.14 1.78 -14.70
CA LEU A 68 -1.95 2.28 -13.34
C LEU A 68 -3.16 3.09 -12.83
N SER A 69 -3.69 3.98 -13.66
CA SER A 69 -4.84 4.81 -13.26
C SER A 69 -6.07 3.95 -13.00
N ASP A 70 -6.29 2.94 -13.84
CA ASP A 70 -7.40 2.02 -13.69
C ASP A 70 -7.27 1.19 -12.41
N ALA A 71 -6.06 0.72 -12.12
CA ALA A 71 -5.78 -0.02 -10.89
C ALA A 71 -6.01 0.84 -9.65
N ARG A 72 -5.54 2.08 -9.64
CA ARG A 72 -5.79 3.02 -8.55
C ARG A 72 -7.28 3.27 -8.36
N ASN A 73 -8.02 3.47 -9.44
CA ASN A 73 -9.46 3.69 -9.38
C ASN A 73 -10.20 2.47 -8.81
N ALA A 74 -9.77 1.27 -9.16
CA ALA A 74 -10.35 0.05 -8.60
C ALA A 74 -10.15 0.00 -7.07
N GLY A 75 -8.95 0.35 -6.61
CA GLY A 75 -8.67 0.44 -5.18
C GLY A 75 -9.50 1.50 -4.47
N ILE A 76 -9.66 2.67 -5.09
CA ILE A 76 -10.47 3.75 -4.53
C ILE A 76 -11.92 3.31 -4.31
N LYS A 77 -12.49 2.57 -5.24
CA LYS A 77 -13.87 2.08 -5.11
C LYS A 77 -14.06 1.18 -3.90
N GLU A 78 -13.05 0.42 -3.53
CA GLU A 78 -13.12 -0.51 -2.40
C GLU A 78 -12.70 0.14 -1.07
N ALA A 79 -12.09 1.30 -1.12
CA ALA A 79 -11.53 1.96 0.05
C ALA A 79 -12.60 2.43 1.02
N LYS A 80 -12.43 2.13 2.30
CA LYS A 80 -13.35 2.51 3.38
C LYS A 80 -12.73 3.49 4.37
N GLY A 81 -11.44 3.78 4.22
CA GLY A 81 -10.75 4.69 5.12
C GLY A 81 -11.11 6.15 4.88
N ASP A 82 -10.78 6.98 5.85
CA ASP A 82 -10.96 8.43 5.74
C ASP A 82 -9.92 9.06 4.83
N TYR A 83 -8.77 8.42 4.70
CA TYR A 83 -7.66 8.89 3.87
C TYR A 83 -7.18 7.78 2.97
N LEU A 84 -6.77 8.16 1.77
CA LEU A 84 -6.13 7.26 0.81
C LEU A 84 -4.63 7.51 0.79
N ILE A 85 -3.87 6.42 0.77
CA ILE A 85 -2.43 6.45 0.56
C ILE A 85 -2.14 5.53 -0.61
N PHE A 86 -1.42 6.05 -1.61
CA PHE A 86 -0.97 5.24 -2.74
C PHE A 86 0.50 4.90 -2.56
N LEU A 87 0.82 3.64 -2.74
CA LEU A 87 2.20 3.16 -2.70
C LEU A 87 2.46 2.31 -3.94
N ASP A 88 3.47 2.67 -4.70
CA ASP A 88 3.86 1.89 -5.87
C ASP A 88 4.49 0.57 -5.42
N SER A 89 4.16 -0.51 -6.10
CA SER A 89 4.51 -1.87 -5.68
C SER A 89 5.99 -2.22 -5.82
N ASP A 90 6.77 -1.41 -6.52
CA ASP A 90 8.23 -1.51 -6.56
C ASP A 90 8.93 -0.61 -5.54
N ASP A 91 8.16 0.14 -4.77
CA ASP A 91 8.66 0.96 -3.67
C ASP A 91 8.45 0.26 -2.34
N TYR A 92 9.05 0.80 -1.30
CA TYR A 92 8.85 0.33 0.06
C TYR A 92 9.05 1.49 1.04
N TRP A 93 8.38 1.38 2.17
CA TRP A 93 8.57 2.36 3.23
C TRP A 93 9.80 2.04 4.04
N ILE A 94 10.59 3.07 4.33
CA ILE A 94 11.73 2.95 5.22
C ILE A 94 11.25 3.35 6.61
N ASN A 95 11.48 2.46 7.58
CA ASN A 95 11.33 2.84 8.97
C ASN A 95 12.50 3.75 9.32
N ILE A 96 12.28 5.04 9.17
CA ILE A 96 13.29 6.01 9.57
C ILE A 96 13.39 5.94 11.09
N ASN A 97 14.58 5.56 11.53
CA ASN A 97 14.90 5.29 12.91
C ASN A 97 14.30 6.35 13.84
N LYS A 98 13.53 5.89 14.81
CA LYS A 98 12.92 6.74 15.84
C LYS A 98 13.92 7.65 16.57
N ASN A 99 15.21 7.40 16.43
CA ASN A 99 16.28 8.19 17.03
C ASN A 99 16.75 9.35 16.14
N GLN A 100 16.27 9.47 14.93
CA GLN A 100 16.61 10.61 14.08
C GLN A 100 15.65 11.75 14.33
N LYS A 101 15.98 12.56 15.30
CA LYS A 101 15.14 13.67 15.77
C LYS A 101 15.07 14.85 14.79
N ASN A 102 15.80 14.80 13.70
CA ASN A 102 15.95 15.93 12.78
C ASN A 102 15.02 15.88 11.57
N TYR A 103 14.14 14.90 11.53
CA TYR A 103 13.19 14.81 10.43
C TYR A 103 11.93 15.59 10.74
N ILE A 104 11.45 16.30 9.72
CA ILE A 104 10.16 16.96 9.78
C ILE A 104 9.10 15.89 10.04
N GLY A 105 8.29 16.08 11.07
CA GLY A 105 7.28 15.11 11.45
C GLY A 105 7.72 14.06 12.47
N GLY A 106 9.00 13.97 12.75
CA GLY A 106 9.56 13.15 13.82
C GLY A 106 9.35 11.64 13.69
N GLY A 107 10.41 10.88 13.79
CA GLY A 107 10.36 9.44 13.91
C GLY A 107 9.81 8.70 12.69
N GLY A 108 9.24 7.53 12.92
CA GLY A 108 8.74 6.65 11.86
C GLY A 108 7.62 7.24 11.01
N GLY A 109 6.95 8.23 11.51
CA GLY A 109 5.91 8.93 10.74
C GLY A 109 6.45 9.86 9.65
N PHE A 110 7.75 10.12 9.66
CA PHE A 110 8.33 11.04 8.69
C PHE A 110 8.14 10.57 7.25
N TYR A 111 8.36 9.31 6.99
CA TYR A 111 8.27 8.79 5.65
C TYR A 111 6.84 8.90 5.11
N LEU A 112 5.88 8.70 5.97
CA LEU A 112 4.49 8.93 5.64
C LEU A 112 4.20 10.38 5.31
N ILE A 113 4.76 11.28 6.09
CA ILE A 113 4.61 12.70 5.86
C ILE A 113 5.30 13.11 4.55
N TYR A 114 6.45 12.51 4.28
CA TYR A 114 7.15 12.74 3.02
C TYR A 114 6.31 12.30 1.81
N ASN A 115 5.63 11.19 1.94
CA ASN A 115 4.76 10.68 0.90
C ASN A 115 3.32 11.21 1.01
N TYR A 116 3.07 12.17 1.89
CA TYR A 116 1.71 12.68 2.11
C TYR A 116 1.09 13.28 0.85
N LEU A 117 1.89 13.66 -0.13
CA LEU A 117 1.38 14.14 -1.42
C LEU A 117 0.57 13.06 -2.15
N GLN A 118 0.77 11.81 -1.78
CA GLN A 118 -0.02 10.70 -2.30
C GLN A 118 -1.23 10.39 -1.42
N MET A 119 -1.38 11.07 -0.30
CA MET A 119 -2.49 10.87 0.61
C MET A 119 -3.63 11.80 0.27
N ILE A 120 -4.79 11.24 0.03
CA ILE A 120 -5.98 11.99 -0.34
C ILE A 120 -7.07 11.70 0.68
N LYS A 121 -7.60 12.76 1.27
CA LYS A 121 -8.72 12.63 2.18
C LYS A 121 -9.99 12.31 1.40
N LEU A 122 -10.69 11.27 1.81
CA LEU A 122 -12.01 10.97 1.28
C LEU A 122 -13.04 11.91 1.90
N ILE A 123 -13.82 12.49 1.05
CA ILE A 123 -14.88 13.41 1.47
C ILE A 123 -16.19 12.63 1.60
#